data_f53928bb472fbe1c0507a5f5430c028e
#
_entry.id   f53928bb472fbe1c0507a5f5430c028e
#
_cell.length_a   1.000
_cell.length_b   1.000
_cell.length_c   1.000
_cell.angle_alpha   90.00
_cell.angle_beta   90.00
_cell.angle_gamma   90.00
#
_symmetry.space_group_name_H-M   'P 1'
#
loop_
_entity.id
_entity.type
_entity.pdbx_description
1 polymer ?
#
loop_
_entity_poly.entity_id
_entity_poly.type
_entity_poly.pdbx_seq_one_letter_code
_entity_poly.pdbx_strand_id
1 'polypeptide(L)'
;SKGIKGIVLATNDEIVSLSVIDNDKVNKNGKKSKDEKSELRAKEKFVLSISENGYGKKTSHTDYRVTNRGGKGIIGIVNSPRNGNITSSFPVFEGDEILISTNKGRVIRVAVKEIRTAGRNTQGVRIIKLSGEEKVVSAIKIDDNLI
;
A
#
# COMPACT_ATOMS: atom_id res chain seq x y z
N SER A 1 -17.94 -20.78 16.06
CA SER A 1 -16.66 -20.14 16.40
C SER A 1 -16.84 -18.63 16.48
N LYS A 2 -16.39 -17.98 17.54
CA LYS A 2 -16.48 -16.52 17.75
C LYS A 2 -15.36 -15.74 17.06
N GLY A 3 -14.47 -16.41 16.32
CA GLY A 3 -13.28 -15.81 15.73
C GLY A 3 -12.20 -15.45 16.75
N ILE A 4 -11.12 -14.87 16.27
CA ILE A 4 -9.96 -14.47 17.08
C ILE A 4 -9.63 -13.01 16.75
N LYS A 5 -9.33 -12.21 17.80
CA LYS A 5 -8.90 -10.82 17.63
C LYS A 5 -7.58 -10.76 16.83
N GLY A 6 -7.60 -10.13 15.65
CA GLY A 6 -6.42 -9.96 14.81
C GLY A 6 -5.54 -8.79 15.25
N ILE A 7 -6.16 -7.66 15.59
CA ILE A 7 -5.48 -6.41 15.96
C ILE A 7 -6.27 -5.66 17.04
N VAL A 8 -5.58 -4.90 17.88
CA VAL A 8 -6.18 -3.97 18.84
C VAL A 8 -6.20 -2.59 18.21
N LEU A 9 -7.40 -2.07 17.96
CA LEU A 9 -7.62 -0.73 17.43
C LEU A 9 -7.67 0.30 18.57
N ALA A 10 -7.19 1.51 18.32
CA ALA A 10 -7.43 2.66 19.17
C ALA A 10 -8.88 3.16 19.00
N THR A 11 -9.29 4.11 19.85
CA THR A 11 -10.60 4.74 19.73
C THR A 11 -10.70 5.47 18.39
N ASN A 12 -11.78 5.25 17.65
CA ASN A 12 -12.05 5.79 16.31
C ASN A 12 -11.16 5.24 15.17
N ASP A 13 -10.35 4.20 15.43
CA ASP A 13 -9.68 3.49 14.36
C ASP A 13 -10.61 2.47 13.69
N GLU A 14 -10.44 2.28 12.40
CA GLU A 14 -11.19 1.33 11.59
C GLU A 14 -10.25 0.45 10.76
N ILE A 15 -10.67 -0.78 10.47
CA ILE A 15 -9.98 -1.63 9.50
C ILE A 15 -10.35 -1.17 8.10
N VAL A 16 -9.36 -0.70 7.34
CA VAL A 16 -9.55 -0.22 5.96
C VAL A 16 -9.49 -1.37 4.95
N SER A 17 -8.58 -2.32 5.16
CA SER A 17 -8.38 -3.43 4.23
C SER A 17 -7.74 -4.64 4.91
N LEU A 18 -7.89 -5.78 4.28
CA LEU A 18 -7.21 -7.03 4.61
C LEU A 18 -6.63 -7.61 3.32
N SER A 19 -5.35 -7.93 3.33
CA SER A 19 -4.67 -8.52 2.18
C SER A 19 -3.73 -9.63 2.62
N VAL A 20 -3.56 -10.63 1.76
CA VAL A 20 -2.62 -11.73 1.97
C VAL A 20 -1.38 -11.47 1.12
N ILE A 21 -0.22 -11.51 1.76
CA ILE A 21 1.08 -11.40 1.10
C ILE A 21 1.83 -12.70 1.37
N ASP A 22 2.11 -13.46 0.31
CA ASP A 22 2.95 -14.66 0.44
C ASP A 22 4.36 -14.25 0.86
N ASN A 23 4.83 -14.88 1.91
CA ASN A 23 6.17 -14.69 2.39
C ASN A 23 7.13 -15.60 1.60
N ASP A 24 7.43 -15.22 0.37
CA ASP A 24 8.50 -15.86 -0.38
C ASP A 24 9.80 -15.65 0.40
N LYS A 25 10.34 -16.72 0.97
CA LYS A 25 11.60 -16.69 1.71
C LYS A 25 12.68 -16.16 0.77
N VAL A 26 12.95 -14.87 0.84
CA VAL A 26 14.13 -14.29 0.19
C VAL A 26 15.34 -14.92 0.87
N ASN A 27 15.96 -15.88 0.22
CA ASN A 27 17.21 -16.46 0.67
C ASN A 27 18.26 -15.34 0.74
N LYS A 28 18.54 -14.86 1.95
CA LYS A 28 19.47 -13.75 2.22
C LYS A 28 20.94 -14.14 2.02
N ASN A 29 21.23 -15.36 1.57
CA ASN A 29 22.60 -15.90 1.46
C ASN A 29 23.00 -16.06 -0.02
N GLY A 30 23.73 -15.08 -0.54
CA GLY A 30 24.43 -15.18 -1.81
C GLY A 30 24.73 -13.83 -2.45
N LYS A 31 25.95 -13.64 -2.98
CA LYS A 31 26.27 -12.54 -3.90
C LYS A 31 25.52 -12.82 -5.20
N LYS A 32 24.49 -12.02 -5.47
CA LYS A 32 23.62 -12.18 -6.65
C LYS A 32 24.19 -11.44 -7.85
N SER A 33 24.09 -12.03 -9.03
CA SER A 33 24.42 -11.40 -10.30
C SER A 33 23.50 -10.20 -10.58
N LYS A 34 23.85 -9.34 -11.56
CA LYS A 34 23.00 -8.20 -11.93
C LYS A 34 21.63 -8.66 -12.47
N ASP A 35 21.60 -9.79 -13.18
CA ASP A 35 20.39 -10.33 -13.79
C ASP A 35 19.43 -10.90 -12.71
N GLU A 36 19.96 -11.64 -11.73
CA GLU A 36 19.18 -12.12 -10.59
C GLU A 36 18.60 -10.98 -9.73
N LYS A 37 19.32 -9.84 -9.64
CA LYS A 37 18.81 -8.65 -8.95
C LYS A 37 17.65 -7.98 -9.70
N SER A 38 17.67 -7.99 -11.03
CA SER A 38 16.58 -7.43 -11.84
C SER A 38 15.32 -8.28 -11.76
N GLU A 39 15.46 -9.61 -11.82
CA GLU A 39 14.33 -10.54 -11.66
C GLU A 39 13.70 -10.49 -10.26
N LEU A 40 14.52 -10.31 -9.23
CA LEU A 40 14.04 -10.16 -7.85
C LEU A 40 13.30 -8.84 -7.63
N ARG A 41 13.75 -7.75 -8.25
CA ARG A 41 13.02 -6.48 -8.22
C ARG A 41 11.67 -6.56 -8.93
N ALA A 42 11.59 -7.29 -10.04
CA ALA A 42 10.35 -7.53 -10.75
C ALA A 42 9.34 -8.35 -9.92
N LYS A 43 9.83 -9.17 -8.97
CA LYS A 43 9.01 -9.98 -8.05
C LYS A 43 8.84 -9.34 -6.67
N GLU A 44 9.42 -8.17 -6.41
CA GLU A 44 9.27 -7.50 -5.13
C GLU A 44 7.83 -6.99 -4.98
N LYS A 45 7.21 -7.39 -3.88
CA LYS A 45 5.87 -6.93 -3.51
C LYS A 45 5.97 -5.66 -2.68
N PHE A 46 5.11 -4.73 -2.96
CA PHE A 46 4.99 -3.49 -2.20
C PHE A 46 3.60 -3.41 -1.56
N VAL A 47 3.52 -2.77 -0.41
CA VAL A 47 2.25 -2.33 0.16
C VAL A 47 2.03 -0.89 -0.29
N LEU A 48 1.04 -0.68 -1.13
CA LEU A 48 0.59 0.64 -1.54
C LEU A 48 -0.40 1.16 -0.49
N SER A 49 -0.25 2.40 -0.08
CA SER A 49 -1.20 3.09 0.81
C SER A 49 -1.57 4.42 0.21
N ILE A 50 -2.87 4.70 0.14
CA ILE A 50 -3.43 5.93 -0.43
C ILE A 50 -4.40 6.56 0.57
N SER A 51 -4.30 7.87 0.74
CA SER A 51 -5.13 8.66 1.64
C SER A 51 -6.19 9.47 0.90
N GLU A 52 -7.22 9.90 1.62
CA GLU A 52 -8.34 10.67 1.09
C GLU A 52 -7.94 11.99 0.42
N ASN A 53 -6.83 12.59 0.83
CA ASN A 53 -6.32 13.84 0.26
C ASN A 53 -5.37 13.61 -0.94
N GLY A 54 -5.28 12.39 -1.47
CA GLY A 54 -4.50 12.08 -2.68
C GLY A 54 -3.01 11.90 -2.44
N TYR A 55 -2.60 11.70 -1.20
CA TYR A 55 -1.22 11.36 -0.83
C TYR A 55 -1.07 9.86 -0.63
N GLY A 56 0.12 9.35 -0.80
CA GLY A 56 0.41 7.93 -0.58
C GLY A 56 1.84 7.58 -0.93
N LYS A 57 2.12 6.31 -0.86
CA LYS A 57 3.42 5.71 -1.15
C LYS A 57 3.30 4.22 -1.36
N LYS A 58 4.34 3.61 -1.90
CA LYS A 58 4.54 2.16 -1.83
C LYS A 58 5.73 1.86 -0.91
N THR A 59 5.59 0.84 -0.07
CA THR A 59 6.63 0.41 0.88
C THR A 59 6.92 -1.06 0.63
N SER A 60 8.21 -1.46 0.58
CA SER A 60 8.56 -2.86 0.42
C SER A 60 7.89 -3.72 1.49
N HIS A 61 7.33 -4.86 1.09
CA HIS A 61 6.73 -5.80 2.04
C HIS A 61 7.73 -6.30 3.09
N THR A 62 9.02 -6.31 2.76
CA THR A 62 10.10 -6.73 3.67
C THR A 62 10.32 -5.76 4.83
N ASP A 63 9.83 -4.53 4.72
CA ASP A 63 9.86 -3.54 5.81
C ASP A 63 8.85 -3.88 6.92
N TYR A 64 7.89 -4.77 6.64
CA TYR A 64 6.87 -5.19 7.59
C TYR A 64 7.32 -6.47 8.30
N ARG A 65 7.61 -6.35 9.60
CA ARG A 65 7.94 -7.51 10.43
C ARG A 65 6.71 -8.38 10.67
N VAL A 66 6.92 -9.68 10.79
CA VAL A 66 5.89 -10.60 11.26
C VAL A 66 5.62 -10.31 12.75
N THR A 67 4.36 -10.16 13.12
CA THR A 67 3.92 -9.91 14.49
C THR A 67 2.86 -10.92 14.89
N ASN A 68 2.67 -11.11 16.21
CA ASN A 68 1.61 -11.96 16.73
C ASN A 68 0.24 -11.30 16.57
N ARG A 69 -0.81 -12.10 16.50
CA ARG A 69 -2.20 -11.64 16.51
C ARG A 69 -2.55 -10.93 17.82
N GLY A 70 -3.53 -10.03 17.78
CA GLY A 70 -4.02 -9.31 18.95
C GLY A 70 -3.08 -8.22 19.48
N GLY A 71 -2.03 -7.88 18.74
CA GLY A 71 -1.16 -6.74 19.02
C GLY A 71 -1.73 -5.42 18.48
N LYS A 72 -1.01 -4.31 18.71
CA LYS A 72 -1.37 -2.98 18.21
C LYS A 72 -0.96 -2.74 16.75
N GLY A 73 -0.27 -3.72 16.11
CA GLY A 73 0.28 -3.56 14.78
C GLY A 73 1.54 -2.70 14.73
N ILE A 74 1.90 -2.27 13.52
CA ILE A 74 3.03 -1.39 13.27
C ILE A 74 2.60 -0.27 12.30
N ILE A 75 3.23 0.88 12.41
CA ILE A 75 2.96 2.01 11.52
C ILE A 75 3.37 1.64 10.09
N GLY A 76 2.43 1.72 9.15
CA GLY A 76 2.68 1.57 7.72
C GLY A 76 2.88 2.90 7.00
N ILE A 77 2.18 3.94 7.45
CA ILE A 77 2.29 5.32 6.95
C ILE A 77 2.05 6.28 8.11
N VAL A 78 2.78 7.39 8.14
CA VAL A 78 2.54 8.44 9.12
C VAL A 78 1.34 9.25 8.68
N ASN A 79 0.27 9.19 9.47
CA ASN A 79 -0.93 9.97 9.22
C ASN A 79 -0.73 11.44 9.64
N SER A 80 -1.31 12.36 8.90
CA SER A 80 -1.24 13.79 9.18
C SER A 80 -2.47 14.51 8.64
N PRO A 81 -2.79 15.72 9.12
CA PRO A 81 -3.89 16.52 8.56
C PRO A 81 -3.77 16.76 7.06
N ARG A 82 -2.53 16.83 6.53
CA ARG A 82 -2.27 16.95 5.10
C ARG A 82 -2.80 15.74 4.31
N ASN A 83 -2.57 14.56 4.82
CA ASN A 83 -2.94 13.31 4.14
C ASN A 83 -4.43 12.99 4.33
N GLY A 84 -4.98 13.28 5.50
CA GLY A 84 -6.29 12.76 5.90
C GLY A 84 -6.23 11.27 6.20
N ASN A 85 -7.39 10.61 6.23
CA ASN A 85 -7.51 9.19 6.52
C ASN A 85 -7.01 8.32 5.36
N ILE A 86 -6.51 7.13 5.66
CA ILE A 86 -6.18 6.13 4.65
C ILE A 86 -7.47 5.53 4.09
N THR A 87 -7.61 5.54 2.78
CA THR A 87 -8.79 5.00 2.08
C THR A 87 -8.54 3.64 1.47
N SER A 88 -7.30 3.36 1.09
CA SER A 88 -6.94 2.10 0.44
C SER A 88 -5.52 1.69 0.80
N SER A 89 -5.34 0.38 1.06
CA SER A 89 -4.03 -0.21 1.26
C SER A 89 -4.05 -1.66 0.76
N PHE A 90 -3.17 -2.01 -0.18
CA PHE A 90 -3.14 -3.33 -0.78
C PHE A 90 -1.77 -3.64 -1.41
N PRO A 91 -1.44 -4.93 -1.63
CA PRO A 91 -0.18 -5.33 -2.25
C PRO A 91 -0.19 -5.05 -3.76
N VAL A 92 0.95 -4.59 -4.26
CA VAL A 92 1.19 -4.32 -5.68
C VAL A 92 2.61 -4.73 -6.07
N PHE A 93 2.82 -4.92 -7.37
CA PHE A 93 4.12 -5.07 -8.00
C PHE A 93 4.49 -3.79 -8.77
N GLU A 94 5.77 -3.63 -9.09
CA GLU A 94 6.28 -2.47 -9.84
C GLU A 94 5.60 -2.30 -11.20
N GLY A 95 5.25 -3.40 -11.87
CA GLY A 95 4.61 -3.40 -13.18
C GLY A 95 3.10 -3.20 -13.16
N ASP A 96 2.48 -3.17 -11.98
CA ASP A 96 1.03 -3.03 -11.87
C ASP A 96 0.56 -1.60 -12.19
N GLU A 97 -0.71 -1.49 -12.50
CA GLU A 97 -1.44 -0.23 -12.62
C GLU A 97 -2.64 -0.23 -11.67
N ILE A 98 -3.03 0.96 -11.26
CA ILE A 98 -4.15 1.17 -10.34
C ILE A 98 -5.15 2.16 -10.91
N LEU A 99 -6.41 2.02 -10.53
CA LEU A 99 -7.45 3.03 -10.70
C LEU A 99 -7.73 3.67 -9.34
N ILE A 100 -7.74 4.99 -9.32
CA ILE A 100 -8.11 5.80 -8.16
C ILE A 100 -9.41 6.51 -8.50
N SER A 101 -10.42 6.38 -7.65
CA SER A 101 -11.70 7.06 -7.80
C SER A 101 -11.92 8.12 -6.71
N THR A 102 -12.64 9.17 -7.07
CA THR A 102 -12.95 10.30 -6.17
C THR A 102 -14.44 10.47 -5.96
N ASN A 103 -14.80 11.18 -4.89
CA ASN A 103 -16.20 11.52 -4.56
C ASN A 103 -16.86 12.49 -5.57
N LYS A 104 -16.09 13.02 -6.52
CA LYS A 104 -16.60 13.83 -7.63
C LYS A 104 -16.77 13.04 -8.93
N GLY A 105 -16.63 11.71 -8.86
CA GLY A 105 -16.80 10.80 -10.01
C GLY A 105 -15.59 10.76 -10.96
N ARG A 106 -14.47 11.36 -10.59
CA ARG A 106 -13.24 11.28 -11.38
C ARG A 106 -12.56 9.94 -11.14
N VAL A 107 -12.14 9.29 -12.21
CA VAL A 107 -11.34 8.05 -12.18
C VAL A 107 -10.01 8.30 -12.88
N ILE A 108 -8.93 7.93 -12.24
CA ILE A 108 -7.55 8.18 -12.72
C ILE A 108 -6.79 6.86 -12.70
N ARG A 109 -6.11 6.57 -13.81
CA ARG A 109 -5.19 5.43 -13.93
C ARG A 109 -3.77 5.91 -13.62
N VAL A 110 -3.07 5.17 -12.77
CA VAL A 110 -1.71 5.48 -12.34
C VAL A 110 -0.86 4.21 -12.40
N ALA A 111 0.32 4.30 -13.00
CA ALA A 111 1.28 3.21 -12.99
C ALA A 111 1.99 3.15 -11.62
N VAL A 112 2.06 1.98 -11.02
CA VAL A 112 2.68 1.79 -9.69
C VAL A 112 4.16 2.21 -9.68
N LYS A 113 4.87 2.05 -10.80
CA LYS A 113 6.27 2.49 -10.95
C LYS A 113 6.47 3.99 -10.74
N GLU A 114 5.46 4.81 -11.00
CA GLU A 114 5.51 6.26 -10.82
C GLU A 114 5.31 6.69 -9.36
N ILE A 115 4.80 5.78 -8.52
CA ILE A 115 4.57 6.05 -7.11
C ILE A 115 5.88 5.84 -6.35
N ARG A 116 6.26 6.82 -5.55
CA ARG A 116 7.50 6.78 -4.78
C ARG A 116 7.54 5.60 -3.80
N THR A 117 8.63 4.85 -3.82
CA THR A 117 8.97 3.90 -2.76
C THR A 117 9.53 4.65 -1.55
N ALA A 118 8.97 4.40 -0.39
CA ALA A 118 9.39 5.02 0.87
C ALA A 118 9.22 4.07 2.04
N GLY A 119 10.02 4.26 3.09
CA GLY A 119 9.92 3.48 4.31
C GLY A 119 8.59 3.68 5.04
N ARG A 120 8.25 2.76 5.96
CA ARG A 120 6.98 2.77 6.71
C ARG A 120 6.73 4.09 7.45
N ASN A 121 7.74 4.61 8.13
CA ASN A 121 7.61 5.79 8.99
C ASN A 121 7.75 7.10 8.20
N THR A 122 6.99 7.24 7.11
CA THR A 122 6.93 8.44 6.28
C THR A 122 5.49 8.78 5.91
N GLN A 123 5.23 10.04 5.55
CA GLN A 123 3.91 10.52 5.15
C GLN A 123 3.55 10.24 3.68
N GLY A 124 4.53 9.79 2.89
CA GLY A 124 4.35 9.65 1.45
C GLY A 124 4.38 10.99 0.70
N VAL A 125 4.01 10.91 -0.57
CA VAL A 125 3.99 12.04 -1.51
C VAL A 125 2.61 12.19 -2.15
N ARG A 126 2.39 13.30 -2.83
CA ARG A 126 1.16 13.49 -3.60
C ARG A 126 1.16 12.56 -4.81
N ILE A 127 0.16 11.69 -4.90
CA ILE A 127 -0.07 10.81 -6.06
C ILE A 127 -0.97 11.49 -7.07
N ILE A 128 -2.04 12.14 -6.60
CA ILE A 128 -2.95 12.89 -7.46
C ILE A 128 -3.23 14.28 -6.90
N LYS A 129 -3.48 15.23 -7.77
CA LYS A 129 -3.94 16.57 -7.42
C LYS A 129 -5.46 16.59 -7.40
N LEU A 130 -6.02 16.89 -6.24
CA LEU A 130 -7.47 17.05 -6.02
C LEU A 130 -7.88 18.52 -6.09
N SER A 131 -9.13 18.78 -6.42
CA SER A 131 -9.69 20.13 -6.55
C SER A 131 -10.70 20.42 -5.45
N GLY A 132 -10.52 21.52 -4.73
CA GLY A 132 -11.45 21.94 -3.69
C GLY A 132 -11.65 20.87 -2.61
N GLU A 133 -12.89 20.45 -2.40
CA GLU A 133 -13.27 19.43 -1.42
C GLU A 133 -13.28 18.00 -1.99
N GLU A 134 -12.64 17.80 -3.14
CA GLU A 134 -12.53 16.46 -3.73
C GLU A 134 -11.68 15.55 -2.86
N LYS A 135 -12.14 14.32 -2.68
CA LYS A 135 -11.48 13.29 -1.89
C LYS A 135 -11.37 11.98 -2.68
N VAL A 136 -10.26 11.28 -2.47
CA VAL A 136 -10.17 9.88 -2.89
C VAL A 136 -11.11 9.05 -2.04
N VAL A 137 -11.90 8.20 -2.67
CA VAL A 137 -12.82 7.28 -1.98
C VAL A 137 -12.39 5.83 -2.10
N SER A 138 -11.68 5.47 -3.16
CA SER A 138 -11.24 4.09 -3.40
C SER A 138 -10.05 4.05 -4.36
N ALA A 139 -9.24 3.03 -4.23
CA ALA A 139 -8.25 2.64 -5.23
C ALA A 139 -8.23 1.12 -5.36
N ILE A 140 -8.05 0.63 -6.57
CA ILE A 140 -7.98 -0.79 -6.89
C ILE A 140 -6.83 -1.07 -7.85
N LYS A 141 -6.28 -2.28 -7.79
CA LYS A 141 -5.35 -2.77 -8.79
C LYS A 141 -6.12 -3.16 -10.07
N ILE A 142 -5.59 -2.81 -11.23
CA ILE A 142 -6.10 -3.29 -12.51
C ILE A 142 -5.53 -4.70 -12.73
N ASP A 143 -6.42 -5.64 -13.02
CA ASP A 143 -6.01 -6.98 -13.43
C ASP A 143 -5.84 -7.01 -14.96
N ASP A 144 -4.67 -7.40 -15.45
CA ASP A 144 -4.35 -7.45 -16.90
C ASP A 144 -5.28 -8.38 -17.69
N ASN A 145 -6.04 -9.23 -17.00
CA ASN A 145 -7.02 -10.12 -17.64
C ASN A 145 -8.38 -9.46 -17.93
N LEU A 146 -8.55 -8.17 -17.61
CA LEU A 146 -9.81 -7.43 -17.78
C LEU A 146 -9.81 -6.43 -18.94
N ILE A 147 -8.79 -6.47 -19.78
CA ILE A 147 -8.69 -5.60 -20.98
C ILE A 147 -8.70 -6.47 -22.23
#